data_a0b28ce9d53dca75f306576b0da6e46b
#
_entry.id   a0b28ce9d53dca75f306576b0da6e46b
#
_cell.length_a   1.000
_cell.length_b   1.000
_cell.length_c   1.000
_cell.angle_alpha   90.00
_cell.angle_beta   90.00
_cell.angle_gamma   90.00
#
_symmetry.space_group_name_H-M   'P 1'
#
loop_
_entity.id
_entity.type
_entity.pdbx_description
1 polymer ?
#
loop_
_entity_poly.entity_id
_entity_poly.type
_entity_poly.pdbx_seq_one_letter_code
_entity_poly.pdbx_strand_id
1 'polypeptide(L)'
;MSIPAVVFGSPVTSNIFGVTGTVEVDADLGRVHVPHGDFLLSAEYARVGPHLSLSEGETSVLVKNFFTFKTVPDLLTEDGSSVIDGALAIRLAGPLAPGQFAQVGQLAQVTTSPSIGVIEKLEGIVSLTRTDGTTVQAAKGTQVFTGDIVKTGADANVGIKFTDETNFALGESGRMVIDEMIYDPGANTGSSSFSVVKGVFSFVSGKVAKFGDDAMVVKTPVASIGIRGTTVAGKAAAEGSSNSITLLPDADGGVGQIAVSNSAGTQVMSIPFQTTTLSSAFTLPAVPVVLPSNQLQNLYGNIKTSLSVTTTPTPTTTPEEQSNDAGPSDNEGAAEAAPGGEGEGEEAPVEGEGEGEGEEAPVEGEGEGDEGPGE
;
A
#
# COMPACT_ATOMS: atom_id res chain seq x y z
N MET A 1 -1.80 -32.40 38.54
CA MET A 1 -0.91 -31.77 37.53
C MET A 1 -1.25 -30.29 37.48
N SER A 2 -0.41 -29.46 38.10
CA SER A 2 -0.60 -28.01 38.13
C SER A 2 0.07 -27.39 36.91
N ILE A 3 -0.68 -26.61 36.17
CA ILE A 3 -0.19 -25.82 35.06
C ILE A 3 0.51 -24.58 35.64
N PRO A 4 1.75 -24.26 35.31
CA PRO A 4 2.37 -23.04 35.81
C PRO A 4 1.71 -21.80 35.16
N ALA A 5 1.34 -20.84 36.00
CA ALA A 5 0.83 -19.55 35.58
C ALA A 5 1.93 -18.82 34.79
N VAL A 6 1.61 -18.39 33.56
CA VAL A 6 2.42 -17.46 32.80
C VAL A 6 2.36 -16.10 33.50
N VAL A 7 3.45 -15.72 34.10
CA VAL A 7 3.64 -14.37 34.66
C VAL A 7 3.82 -13.43 33.48
N PHE A 8 2.79 -12.67 33.15
CA PHE A 8 2.91 -11.51 32.30
C PHE A 8 3.80 -10.50 33.02
N GLY A 9 4.97 -10.24 32.46
CA GLY A 9 5.83 -9.16 32.93
C GLY A 9 5.05 -7.85 32.91
N SER A 10 4.98 -7.20 34.05
CA SER A 10 4.33 -5.88 34.17
C SER A 10 4.99 -4.90 33.22
N PRO A 11 4.22 -4.05 32.51
CA PRO A 11 4.81 -2.96 31.74
C PRO A 11 5.56 -2.05 32.71
N VAL A 12 6.84 -1.85 32.46
CA VAL A 12 7.64 -0.84 33.16
C VAL A 12 7.16 0.52 32.67
N THR A 13 6.16 1.05 33.37
CA THR A 13 5.74 2.45 33.23
C THR A 13 6.81 3.33 33.84
N SER A 14 7.81 3.72 33.07
CA SER A 14 8.66 4.86 33.39
C SER A 14 8.05 6.11 32.78
N ASN A 15 7.23 6.82 33.56
CA ASN A 15 6.89 8.21 33.30
C ASN A 15 8.18 9.04 33.34
N ILE A 16 8.74 9.33 32.17
CA ILE A 16 9.86 10.29 32.07
C ILE A 16 9.45 11.37 31.06
N PHE A 17 8.72 12.37 31.56
CA PHE A 17 8.61 13.65 30.91
C PHE A 17 9.98 14.35 31.04
N GLY A 18 10.66 14.58 29.91
CA GLY A 18 11.80 15.49 29.79
C GLY A 18 13.16 14.89 30.14
N VAL A 19 13.57 13.81 29.55
CA VAL A 19 14.95 13.31 29.60
C VAL A 19 15.56 13.32 28.20
N THR A 20 16.46 14.27 27.97
CA THR A 20 17.52 14.15 26.96
C THR A 20 18.43 12.99 27.39
N GLY A 21 18.23 11.82 26.85
CA GLY A 21 18.99 10.63 27.19
C GLY A 21 18.63 9.42 26.39
N THR A 22 19.53 8.46 26.32
CA THR A 22 19.28 7.16 25.69
C THR A 22 18.40 6.31 26.59
N VAL A 23 17.25 5.90 26.08
CA VAL A 23 16.40 4.88 26.73
C VAL A 23 16.88 3.52 26.29
N GLU A 24 17.09 2.59 27.23
CA GLU A 24 17.45 1.22 26.92
C GLU A 24 16.22 0.32 27.05
N VAL A 25 15.95 -0.45 26.00
CA VAL A 25 14.87 -1.44 25.97
C VAL A 25 15.47 -2.81 25.68
N ASP A 26 15.08 -3.81 26.43
CA ASP A 26 15.49 -5.18 26.13
C ASP A 26 14.57 -5.78 25.07
N ALA A 27 15.16 -6.41 24.06
CA ALA A 27 14.40 -7.15 23.06
C ALA A 27 13.89 -8.46 23.64
N ASP A 28 12.57 -8.63 23.65
CA ASP A 28 11.92 -9.88 24.02
C ASP A 28 11.60 -10.71 22.76
N LEU A 29 11.32 -11.99 22.97
CA LEU A 29 10.89 -12.91 21.91
C LEU A 29 9.54 -12.46 21.32
N GLY A 30 9.58 -11.83 20.14
CA GLY A 30 8.41 -11.55 19.33
C GLY A 30 8.10 -10.07 19.10
N ARG A 31 8.01 -9.25 20.15
CA ARG A 31 7.61 -7.85 20.03
C ARG A 31 8.32 -6.95 21.03
N VAL A 32 8.70 -5.76 20.58
CA VAL A 32 9.35 -4.74 21.42
C VAL A 32 8.56 -3.45 21.32
N HIS A 33 8.05 -2.95 22.44
CA HIS A 33 7.43 -1.63 22.50
C HIS A 33 8.49 -0.55 22.60
N VAL A 34 8.48 0.37 21.66
CA VAL A 34 9.40 1.51 21.60
C VAL A 34 8.68 2.72 22.18
N PRO A 35 9.23 3.37 23.24
CA PRO A 35 8.61 4.55 23.83
C PRO A 35 8.62 5.74 22.87
N HIS A 36 7.88 6.79 23.23
CA HIS A 36 7.78 8.08 22.53
C HIS A 36 6.92 8.09 21.25
N GLY A 37 5.75 7.44 21.25
CA GLY A 37 4.72 7.61 20.23
C GLY A 37 5.23 7.46 18.79
N ASP A 38 5.16 8.54 18.02
CA ASP A 38 5.53 8.58 16.59
C ASP A 38 7.02 8.35 16.30
N PHE A 39 7.85 8.34 17.32
CA PHE A 39 9.30 8.22 17.20
C PHE A 39 9.71 7.02 16.34
N LEU A 40 9.04 5.89 16.52
CA LEU A 40 9.33 4.66 15.75
C LEU A 40 9.26 4.88 14.24
N LEU A 41 8.35 5.71 13.74
CA LEU A 41 8.15 5.93 12.32
C LEU A 41 9.07 7.00 11.72
N SER A 42 9.58 7.92 12.57
CA SER A 42 10.42 9.05 12.14
C SER A 42 11.90 8.86 12.44
N ALA A 43 12.25 8.05 13.46
CA ALA A 43 13.62 7.84 13.90
C ALA A 43 14.55 7.34 12.78
N GLU A 44 15.82 7.72 12.88
CA GLU A 44 16.90 7.08 12.14
C GLU A 44 17.28 5.77 12.82
N TYR A 45 17.33 4.72 12.02
CA TYR A 45 17.69 3.37 12.46
C TYR A 45 19.17 3.13 12.19
N ALA A 46 19.89 2.62 13.17
CA ALA A 46 21.28 2.26 12.99
C ALA A 46 21.63 0.97 13.73
N ARG A 47 22.46 0.14 13.12
CA ARG A 47 22.96 -1.06 13.75
C ARG A 47 24.21 -0.76 14.58
N VAL A 48 24.17 -1.01 15.88
CA VAL A 48 25.28 -0.83 16.82
C VAL A 48 25.65 -2.18 17.43
N GLY A 49 26.51 -2.91 16.73
CA GLY A 49 26.84 -4.28 17.12
C GLY A 49 25.61 -5.20 17.12
N PRO A 50 25.27 -5.85 18.25
CA PRO A 50 24.08 -6.69 18.37
C PRO A 50 22.80 -5.88 18.66
N HIS A 51 22.91 -4.56 18.83
CA HIS A 51 21.82 -3.68 19.25
C HIS A 51 21.29 -2.86 18.08
N LEU A 52 20.01 -2.47 18.15
CA LEU A 52 19.40 -1.50 17.26
C LEU A 52 19.35 -0.13 17.99
N SER A 53 19.91 0.88 17.36
CA SER A 53 19.79 2.27 17.80
C SER A 53 18.74 2.99 16.95
N LEU A 54 17.81 3.64 17.62
CA LEU A 54 16.81 4.53 17.03
C LEU A 54 17.12 5.93 17.52
N SER A 55 17.15 6.94 16.64
CA SER A 55 17.47 8.32 17.04
C SER A 55 16.67 9.34 16.23
N GLU A 56 16.17 10.38 16.91
CA GLU A 56 15.52 11.54 16.30
C GLU A 56 15.83 12.79 17.14
N GLY A 57 16.60 13.72 16.57
CA GLY A 57 17.07 14.88 17.29
C GLY A 57 17.91 14.50 18.52
N GLU A 58 17.46 14.91 19.71
CA GLU A 58 18.12 14.58 20.98
C GLU A 58 17.59 13.30 21.65
N THR A 59 16.53 12.72 21.10
CA THR A 59 15.93 11.48 21.61
C THR A 59 16.62 10.28 20.99
N SER A 60 16.98 9.30 21.81
CA SER A 60 17.51 8.03 21.33
C SER A 60 16.99 6.85 22.16
N VAL A 61 16.75 5.73 21.47
CA VAL A 61 16.35 4.46 22.08
C VAL A 61 17.31 3.39 21.62
N LEU A 62 17.88 2.64 22.56
CA LEU A 62 18.74 1.49 22.26
C LEU A 62 17.98 0.20 22.58
N VAL A 63 17.60 -0.55 21.53
CA VAL A 63 17.01 -1.87 21.68
C VAL A 63 18.13 -2.89 21.77
N LYS A 64 18.34 -3.42 22.97
CA LYS A 64 19.45 -4.33 23.26
C LYS A 64 19.21 -5.70 22.64
N ASN A 65 20.29 -6.29 22.13
CA ASN A 65 20.33 -7.66 21.57
C ASN A 65 19.36 -7.91 20.40
N PHE A 66 18.87 -6.86 19.77
CA PHE A 66 17.87 -6.92 18.69
C PHE A 66 18.29 -7.86 17.56
N PHE A 67 19.56 -7.80 17.14
CA PHE A 67 20.08 -8.62 16.03
C PHE A 67 20.63 -10.00 16.47
N THR A 68 20.46 -10.41 17.73
CA THR A 68 20.92 -11.71 18.22
C THR A 68 19.87 -12.82 18.05
N PHE A 69 18.62 -12.45 17.82
CA PHE A 69 17.55 -13.41 17.63
C PHE A 69 17.58 -14.02 16.24
N LYS A 70 17.25 -15.32 16.14
CA LYS A 70 17.12 -16.03 14.85
C LYS A 70 16.00 -15.41 14.01
N THR A 71 14.90 -15.05 14.65
CA THR A 71 13.82 -14.25 14.09
C THR A 71 13.82 -12.95 14.86
N VAL A 72 14.13 -11.85 14.19
CA VAL A 72 14.21 -10.53 14.79
C VAL A 72 12.80 -10.07 15.19
N PRO A 73 12.62 -9.53 16.40
CA PRO A 73 11.30 -9.13 16.87
C PRO A 73 10.74 -7.93 16.11
N ASP A 74 9.42 -7.83 16.07
CA ASP A 74 8.74 -6.65 15.55
C ASP A 74 8.83 -5.49 16.55
N LEU A 75 8.94 -4.28 16.04
CA LEU A 75 8.89 -3.06 16.83
C LEU A 75 7.48 -2.49 16.80
N LEU A 76 6.94 -2.17 17.96
CA LEU A 76 5.63 -1.56 18.12
C LEU A 76 5.78 -0.15 18.67
N THR A 77 4.89 0.74 18.27
CA THR A 77 4.72 2.04 18.93
C THR A 77 4.32 1.85 20.39
N GLU A 78 4.47 2.88 21.20
CA GLU A 78 4.21 2.81 22.66
C GLU A 78 2.78 2.32 22.96
N ASP A 79 1.79 2.80 22.22
CA ASP A 79 0.39 2.35 22.30
C ASP A 79 0.14 1.00 21.63
N GLY A 80 1.12 0.47 20.90
CA GLY A 80 1.02 -0.76 20.14
C GLY A 80 0.15 -0.67 18.90
N SER A 81 -0.23 0.52 18.43
CA SER A 81 -1.13 0.69 17.29
C SER A 81 -0.46 0.45 15.93
N SER A 82 0.83 0.75 15.83
CA SER A 82 1.63 0.61 14.61
C SER A 82 2.76 -0.39 14.80
N VAL A 83 3.10 -1.08 13.71
CA VAL A 83 4.11 -2.14 13.70
C VAL A 83 5.14 -1.87 12.61
N ILE A 84 6.42 -1.93 12.97
CA ILE A 84 7.54 -2.08 12.04
C ILE A 84 8.02 -3.53 12.18
N ASP A 85 7.80 -4.33 11.16
CA ASP A 85 8.24 -5.73 11.20
C ASP A 85 9.77 -5.83 11.30
N GLY A 86 10.26 -6.90 11.91
CA GLY A 86 11.69 -7.07 12.16
C GLY A 86 12.54 -7.04 10.88
N ALA A 87 12.01 -7.52 9.75
CA ALA A 87 12.72 -7.49 8.47
C ALA A 87 12.84 -6.06 7.93
N LEU A 88 11.80 -5.24 8.09
CA LEU A 88 11.83 -3.83 7.75
C LEU A 88 12.80 -3.07 8.65
N ALA A 89 12.80 -3.34 9.97
CA ALA A 89 13.72 -2.74 10.92
C ALA A 89 15.19 -3.04 10.58
N ILE A 90 15.51 -4.27 10.14
CA ILE A 90 16.84 -4.64 9.66
C ILE A 90 17.25 -3.78 8.46
N ARG A 91 16.36 -3.59 7.49
CA ARG A 91 16.64 -2.77 6.29
C ARG A 91 16.83 -1.31 6.64
N LEU A 92 15.96 -0.77 7.49
CA LEU A 92 16.05 0.62 7.95
C LEU A 92 17.36 0.88 8.73
N ALA A 93 17.87 -0.10 9.47
CA ALA A 93 19.13 0.00 10.21
C ALA A 93 20.37 -0.07 9.32
N GLY A 94 20.22 -0.57 8.10
CA GLY A 94 21.35 -0.72 7.16
C GLY A 94 22.40 -1.75 7.60
N PRO A 95 23.54 -1.81 6.90
CA PRO A 95 24.64 -2.71 7.23
C PRO A 95 25.35 -2.27 8.52
N LEU A 96 26.19 -3.16 9.06
CA LEU A 96 27.09 -2.81 10.15
C LEU A 96 27.95 -1.59 9.78
N ALA A 97 28.08 -0.63 10.71
CA ALA A 97 28.91 0.55 10.50
C ALA A 97 30.34 0.16 10.08
N PRO A 98 30.99 0.90 9.15
CA PRO A 98 32.37 0.64 8.77
C PRO A 98 33.28 0.65 9.99
N GLY A 99 34.05 -0.44 10.20
CA GLY A 99 34.91 -0.63 11.37
C GLY A 99 34.43 -1.67 12.37
N GLN A 100 33.19 -2.15 12.29
CA GLN A 100 32.67 -3.28 13.09
C GLN A 100 32.78 -4.65 12.39
N PHE A 101 33.30 -4.68 11.15
CA PHE A 101 33.61 -5.93 10.46
C PHE A 101 34.90 -6.51 11.05
N ALA A 102 34.78 -7.41 12.01
CA ALA A 102 35.89 -8.30 12.32
C ALA A 102 36.20 -9.16 11.09
N GLN A 103 37.32 -8.86 10.43
CA GLN A 103 38.00 -9.63 9.43
C GLN A 103 37.32 -10.96 9.04
N VAL A 104 36.43 -10.93 8.09
CA VAL A 104 36.20 -12.09 7.23
C VAL A 104 36.67 -11.65 5.85
N GLY A 105 37.88 -12.08 5.50
CA GLY A 105 38.48 -11.83 4.21
C GLY A 105 37.74 -12.60 3.11
N GLN A 106 36.66 -12.03 2.67
CA GLN A 106 36.06 -12.31 1.38
C GLN A 106 35.83 -10.95 0.70
N LEU A 107 36.58 -10.76 -0.37
CA LEU A 107 36.27 -9.71 -1.34
C LEU A 107 34.79 -9.89 -1.73
N ALA A 108 33.91 -9.04 -1.19
CA ALA A 108 32.55 -8.98 -1.64
C ALA A 108 32.60 -8.64 -3.13
N GLN A 109 32.24 -9.60 -3.95
CA GLN A 109 32.01 -9.37 -5.36
C GLN A 109 30.89 -8.32 -5.41
N VAL A 110 31.19 -7.13 -5.92
CA VAL A 110 30.18 -6.10 -6.16
C VAL A 110 29.29 -6.64 -7.27
N THR A 111 28.27 -7.40 -6.89
CA THR A 111 27.17 -7.73 -7.79
C THR A 111 26.38 -6.45 -7.94
N THR A 112 26.56 -5.77 -9.06
CA THR A 112 25.70 -4.65 -9.44
C THR A 112 24.29 -5.22 -9.67
N SER A 113 23.44 -5.11 -8.67
CA SER A 113 22.01 -5.44 -8.85
C SER A 113 21.46 -4.60 -10.00
N PRO A 114 20.65 -5.18 -10.89
CA PRO A 114 20.04 -4.40 -11.96
C PRO A 114 19.14 -3.29 -11.38
N SER A 115 19.11 -2.14 -12.05
CA SER A 115 18.15 -1.09 -11.72
C SER A 115 16.73 -1.60 -11.97
N ILE A 116 15.85 -1.37 -11.01
CA ILE A 116 14.44 -1.76 -11.07
C ILE A 116 13.50 -0.60 -11.41
N GLY A 117 14.05 0.60 -11.54
CA GLY A 117 13.30 1.80 -11.89
C GLY A 117 14.16 3.05 -11.89
N VAL A 118 13.50 4.18 -12.12
CA VAL A 118 14.16 5.50 -12.20
C VAL A 118 13.26 6.57 -11.58
N ILE A 119 13.87 7.58 -10.98
CA ILE A 119 13.16 8.80 -10.57
C ILE A 119 12.79 9.59 -11.83
N GLU A 120 11.50 9.69 -12.09
CA GLU A 120 10.96 10.40 -13.26
C GLU A 120 10.68 11.88 -12.98
N LYS A 121 10.17 12.15 -11.77
CA LYS A 121 9.86 13.49 -11.28
C LYS A 121 10.31 13.64 -9.85
N LEU A 122 10.75 14.83 -9.46
CA LEU A 122 10.95 15.20 -8.08
C LEU A 122 10.84 16.71 -7.91
N GLU A 123 10.41 17.13 -6.74
CA GLU A 123 10.43 18.50 -6.25
C GLU A 123 11.02 18.48 -4.84
N GLY A 124 11.75 19.53 -4.47
CA GLY A 124 12.40 19.62 -3.17
C GLY A 124 13.57 18.65 -2.99
N ILE A 125 13.90 18.37 -1.74
CA ILE A 125 15.04 17.51 -1.37
C ILE A 125 14.57 16.09 -1.19
N VAL A 126 15.13 15.18 -1.97
CA VAL A 126 14.88 13.74 -1.89
C VAL A 126 16.20 13.01 -1.74
N SER A 127 16.29 12.07 -0.84
CA SER A 127 17.47 11.22 -0.63
C SER A 127 17.13 9.74 -0.80
N LEU A 128 18.12 9.01 -1.32
CA LEU A 128 18.09 7.54 -1.43
C LEU A 128 19.21 6.98 -0.58
N THR A 129 18.89 6.09 0.35
CA THR A 129 19.88 5.31 1.08
C THR A 129 19.93 3.92 0.49
N ARG A 130 21.10 3.51 0.01
CA ARG A 130 21.37 2.21 -0.60
C ARG A 130 21.52 1.11 0.46
N THR A 131 21.48 -0.13 0.01
CA THR A 131 21.68 -1.29 0.88
C THR A 131 23.08 -1.37 1.51
N ASP A 132 24.06 -0.68 0.93
CA ASP A 132 25.42 -0.54 1.49
C ASP A 132 25.54 0.58 2.54
N GLY A 133 24.44 1.32 2.81
CA GLY A 133 24.40 2.46 3.71
C GLY A 133 24.77 3.80 3.06
N THR A 134 25.16 3.80 1.78
CA THR A 134 25.47 5.05 1.06
C THR A 134 24.19 5.85 0.82
N THR A 135 24.19 7.12 1.22
CA THR A 135 23.08 8.03 0.94
C THR A 135 23.45 8.99 -0.21
N VAL A 136 22.60 9.06 -1.20
CA VAL A 136 22.74 9.95 -2.35
C VAL A 136 21.54 10.90 -2.43
N GLN A 137 21.82 12.16 -2.77
CA GLN A 137 20.75 13.09 -3.13
C GLN A 137 20.19 12.71 -4.50
N ALA A 138 18.88 12.53 -4.56
CA ALA A 138 18.22 12.12 -5.78
C ALA A 138 18.10 13.28 -6.79
N ALA A 139 18.13 12.94 -8.07
CA ALA A 139 17.83 13.81 -9.18
C ALA A 139 16.95 13.05 -10.19
N LYS A 140 16.35 13.76 -11.14
CA LYS A 140 15.65 13.12 -12.26
C LYS A 140 16.62 12.21 -13.02
N GLY A 141 16.20 10.97 -13.29
CA GLY A 141 17.03 9.94 -13.91
C GLY A 141 17.87 9.13 -12.93
N THR A 142 17.86 9.44 -11.62
CA THR A 142 18.53 8.60 -10.63
C THR A 142 17.89 7.22 -10.62
N GLN A 143 18.70 6.19 -10.79
CA GLN A 143 18.28 4.80 -10.75
C GLN A 143 17.92 4.38 -9.33
N VAL A 144 16.91 3.52 -9.20
CA VAL A 144 16.51 2.90 -7.94
C VAL A 144 16.72 1.40 -8.00
N PHE A 145 16.99 0.81 -6.84
CA PHE A 145 17.33 -0.60 -6.68
C PHE A 145 16.50 -1.23 -5.54
N THR A 146 16.38 -2.54 -5.59
CA THR A 146 15.77 -3.29 -4.47
C THR A 146 16.55 -3.02 -3.18
N GLY A 147 15.82 -2.73 -2.10
CA GLY A 147 16.36 -2.40 -0.79
C GLY A 147 16.65 -0.91 -0.58
N ASP A 148 16.49 -0.06 -1.60
CA ASP A 148 16.65 1.39 -1.43
C ASP A 148 15.60 1.95 -0.48
N ILE A 149 16.06 2.89 0.39
CA ILE A 149 15.19 3.68 1.24
C ILE A 149 15.06 5.07 0.61
N VAL A 150 13.83 5.47 0.29
CA VAL A 150 13.49 6.78 -0.26
C VAL A 150 12.98 7.67 0.86
N LYS A 151 13.57 8.86 1.02
CA LYS A 151 13.12 9.89 1.98
C LYS A 151 12.89 11.21 1.26
N THR A 152 11.75 11.83 1.52
CA THR A 152 11.39 13.17 1.04
C THR A 152 11.46 14.19 2.18
N GLY A 153 11.91 15.39 1.89
CA GLY A 153 11.89 16.52 2.82
C GLY A 153 10.49 17.09 3.06
N ALA A 154 10.39 18.14 3.87
CA ALA A 154 9.12 18.74 4.27
C ALA A 154 8.29 19.30 3.12
N ASP A 155 8.94 19.86 2.08
CA ASP A 155 8.27 20.41 0.89
C ASP A 155 8.67 19.63 -0.37
N ALA A 156 8.90 18.32 -0.23
CA ALA A 156 9.42 17.50 -1.31
C ALA A 156 8.41 16.44 -1.72
N ASN A 157 8.44 16.08 -3.00
CA ASN A 157 7.74 14.93 -3.52
C ASN A 157 8.60 14.23 -4.58
N VAL A 158 8.33 12.95 -4.79
CA VAL A 158 9.05 12.14 -5.78
C VAL A 158 8.10 11.21 -6.50
N GLY A 159 8.28 11.09 -7.81
CA GLY A 159 7.64 10.08 -8.66
C GLY A 159 8.70 9.13 -9.21
N ILE A 160 8.49 7.85 -8.99
CA ILE A 160 9.37 6.76 -9.41
C ILE A 160 8.64 5.91 -10.43
N LYS A 161 9.28 5.65 -11.56
CA LYS A 161 8.79 4.72 -12.57
C LYS A 161 9.59 3.44 -12.51
N PHE A 162 8.89 2.33 -12.29
CA PHE A 162 9.49 1.00 -12.23
C PHE A 162 9.50 0.29 -13.58
N THR A 163 10.28 -0.78 -13.68
CA THR A 163 10.47 -1.56 -14.91
C THR A 163 9.21 -2.28 -15.39
N ASP A 164 8.28 -2.59 -14.49
CA ASP A 164 6.97 -3.17 -14.80
C ASP A 164 5.91 -2.12 -15.18
N GLU A 165 6.32 -0.86 -15.34
CA GLU A 165 5.47 0.32 -15.61
C GLU A 165 4.66 0.79 -14.40
N THR A 166 4.87 0.26 -13.20
CA THR A 166 4.34 0.85 -11.97
C THR A 166 4.88 2.28 -11.82
N ASN A 167 3.99 3.23 -11.56
CA ASN A 167 4.36 4.58 -11.18
C ASN A 167 4.01 4.80 -9.72
N PHE A 168 4.99 5.13 -8.89
CA PHE A 168 4.83 5.35 -7.46
C PHE A 168 5.21 6.77 -7.09
N ALA A 169 4.35 7.48 -6.38
CA ALA A 169 4.63 8.81 -5.85
C ALA A 169 4.64 8.79 -4.32
N LEU A 170 5.62 9.48 -3.75
CA LEU A 170 5.74 9.72 -2.32
C LEU A 170 5.75 11.22 -2.06
N GLY A 171 4.87 11.69 -1.19
CA GLY A 171 4.71 13.08 -0.81
C GLY A 171 5.71 13.55 0.25
N GLU A 172 5.47 14.74 0.77
CA GLU A 172 6.31 15.40 1.76
C GLU A 172 6.53 14.60 3.05
N SER A 173 7.70 14.78 3.64
CA SER A 173 8.10 14.11 4.90
C SER A 173 7.89 12.60 4.87
N GLY A 174 7.89 11.99 3.69
CA GLY A 174 7.64 10.59 3.46
C GLY A 174 8.90 9.73 3.60
N ARG A 175 8.67 8.46 3.92
CA ARG A 175 9.71 7.43 3.98
C ARG A 175 9.17 6.11 3.44
N MET A 176 9.86 5.55 2.48
CA MET A 176 9.49 4.29 1.84
C MET A 176 10.72 3.41 1.64
N VAL A 177 10.53 2.10 1.74
CA VAL A 177 11.52 1.08 1.36
C VAL A 177 11.00 0.32 0.16
N ILE A 178 11.84 0.13 -0.84
CA ILE A 178 11.56 -0.72 -2.00
C ILE A 178 11.98 -2.14 -1.62
N ASP A 179 11.04 -2.93 -1.11
CA ASP A 179 11.35 -4.23 -0.52
C ASP A 179 11.76 -5.26 -1.57
N GLU A 180 10.98 -5.33 -2.64
CA GLU A 180 11.16 -6.30 -3.71
C GLU A 180 10.59 -5.78 -5.02
N MET A 181 11.25 -6.07 -6.11
CA MET A 181 10.74 -5.88 -7.47
C MET A 181 11.38 -6.95 -8.35
N ILE A 182 10.59 -7.95 -8.68
CA ILE A 182 10.92 -9.00 -9.64
C ILE A 182 9.94 -8.88 -10.79
N TYR A 183 10.43 -8.78 -12.00
CA TYR A 183 9.59 -8.70 -13.20
C TYR A 183 10.26 -9.42 -14.35
N ASP A 184 9.65 -10.52 -14.79
CA ASP A 184 10.04 -11.27 -15.98
C ASP A 184 8.91 -11.22 -17.01
N PRO A 185 9.01 -10.31 -18.01
CA PRO A 185 7.99 -10.20 -19.05
C PRO A 185 7.95 -11.41 -19.98
N GLY A 186 9.05 -12.18 -20.08
CA GLY A 186 9.10 -13.37 -20.92
C GLY A 186 8.35 -14.56 -20.32
N ALA A 187 8.42 -14.70 -19.00
CA ALA A 187 7.72 -15.74 -18.25
C ALA A 187 6.31 -15.31 -17.79
N ASN A 188 5.92 -14.06 -17.95
CA ASN A 188 4.72 -13.47 -17.35
C ASN A 188 4.64 -13.69 -15.82
N THR A 189 5.75 -13.52 -15.13
CA THR A 189 5.84 -13.67 -13.69
C THR A 189 6.49 -12.45 -13.06
N GLY A 190 6.16 -12.21 -11.81
CA GLY A 190 6.78 -11.15 -11.03
C GLY A 190 6.14 -11.00 -9.67
N SER A 191 6.87 -10.31 -8.79
CA SER A 191 6.38 -9.86 -7.49
C SER A 191 6.93 -8.48 -7.19
N SER A 192 6.15 -7.66 -6.51
CA SER A 192 6.61 -6.36 -6.03
C SER A 192 6.06 -6.07 -4.64
N SER A 193 6.93 -5.54 -3.79
CA SER A 193 6.58 -5.17 -2.43
C SER A 193 7.25 -3.85 -2.06
N PHE A 194 6.47 -2.96 -1.46
CA PHE A 194 6.89 -1.65 -1.00
C PHE A 194 6.42 -1.43 0.43
N SER A 195 7.30 -0.93 1.30
CA SER A 195 6.94 -0.56 2.67
C SER A 195 6.94 0.97 2.81
N VAL A 196 5.75 1.56 2.93
CA VAL A 196 5.59 2.99 3.22
C VAL A 196 5.52 3.16 4.73
N VAL A 197 6.63 3.63 5.31
CA VAL A 197 6.75 3.82 6.76
C VAL A 197 5.94 5.04 7.20
N LYS A 198 5.99 6.12 6.41
CA LYS A 198 5.33 7.39 6.73
C LYS A 198 5.13 8.21 5.45
N GLY A 199 4.07 9.02 5.42
CA GLY A 199 3.81 10.00 4.38
C GLY A 199 2.57 9.69 3.54
N VAL A 200 2.19 10.64 2.72
CA VAL A 200 1.17 10.46 1.70
C VAL A 200 1.81 9.79 0.49
N PHE A 201 1.14 8.81 -0.07
CA PHE A 201 1.62 8.11 -1.25
C PHE A 201 0.49 7.88 -2.25
N SER A 202 0.86 7.66 -3.49
CA SER A 202 -0.08 7.24 -4.52
C SER A 202 0.67 6.41 -5.56
N PHE A 203 0.00 5.46 -6.19
CA PHE A 203 0.59 4.69 -7.26
C PHE A 203 -0.44 4.27 -8.29
N VAL A 204 0.04 4.07 -9.51
CA VAL A 204 -0.65 3.36 -10.59
C VAL A 204 0.08 2.05 -10.75
N SER A 205 -0.60 0.95 -10.51
CA SER A 205 0.00 -0.39 -10.60
C SER A 205 0.34 -0.76 -12.04
N GLY A 206 1.48 -1.42 -12.19
CA GLY A 206 2.01 -1.87 -13.48
C GLY A 206 1.57 -3.28 -13.85
N LYS A 207 2.44 -3.96 -14.59
CA LYS A 207 2.18 -5.31 -15.13
C LYS A 207 2.22 -6.38 -14.06
N VAL A 208 3.07 -6.23 -13.05
CA VAL A 208 3.20 -7.22 -11.95
C VAL A 208 1.87 -7.43 -11.24
N ALA A 209 1.12 -6.37 -10.96
CA ALA A 209 -0.18 -6.46 -10.29
C ALA A 209 -1.25 -7.28 -11.04
N LYS A 210 -0.99 -7.63 -12.30
CA LYS A 210 -1.88 -8.44 -13.14
C LYS A 210 -1.52 -9.93 -13.16
N PHE A 211 -0.40 -10.33 -12.55
CA PHE A 211 0.05 -11.72 -12.56
C PHE A 211 -0.63 -12.60 -11.51
N GLY A 212 -1.25 -12.01 -10.51
CA GLY A 212 -1.97 -12.74 -9.46
C GLY A 212 -2.41 -11.84 -8.33
N ASP A 213 -3.18 -12.44 -7.43
CA ASP A 213 -3.67 -11.78 -6.24
C ASP A 213 -2.54 -11.29 -5.38
N ASP A 214 -1.99 -10.89 -4.75
CA ASP A 214 -0.83 -10.52 -3.95
C ASP A 214 0.51 -10.41 -4.72
N ALA A 215 0.48 -10.40 -6.07
CA ALA A 215 1.71 -10.18 -6.84
C ALA A 215 2.30 -8.78 -6.60
N MET A 216 1.46 -7.79 -6.29
CA MET A 216 1.88 -6.47 -5.83
C MET A 216 1.30 -6.18 -4.44
N VAL A 217 2.16 -5.83 -3.50
CA VAL A 217 1.78 -5.49 -2.11
C VAL A 217 2.40 -4.17 -1.68
N VAL A 218 1.61 -3.31 -1.08
CA VAL A 218 2.10 -2.13 -0.35
C VAL A 218 1.81 -2.28 1.12
N LYS A 219 2.86 -2.21 1.94
CA LYS A 219 2.77 -2.33 3.41
C LYS A 219 2.84 -0.96 4.05
N THR A 220 2.09 -0.78 5.11
CA THR A 220 2.16 0.36 6.02
C THR A 220 2.29 -0.15 7.46
N PRO A 221 2.63 0.68 8.44
CA PRO A 221 2.71 0.25 9.84
C PRO A 221 1.40 -0.31 10.43
N VAL A 222 0.26 -0.09 9.77
CA VAL A 222 -1.06 -0.51 10.26
C VAL A 222 -1.77 -1.51 9.36
N ALA A 223 -1.32 -1.72 8.12
CA ALA A 223 -1.95 -2.63 7.17
C ALA A 223 -1.05 -3.03 6.00
N SER A 224 -1.40 -4.13 5.36
CA SER A 224 -0.93 -4.54 4.04
C SER A 224 -2.05 -4.35 3.01
N ILE A 225 -1.68 -3.88 1.82
CA ILE A 225 -2.59 -3.61 0.71
C ILE A 225 -2.20 -4.53 -0.44
N GLY A 226 -3.02 -5.53 -0.72
CA GLY A 226 -2.90 -6.36 -1.93
C GLY A 226 -3.57 -5.68 -3.11
N ILE A 227 -2.90 -5.62 -4.27
CA ILE A 227 -3.31 -4.80 -5.42
C ILE A 227 -3.57 -5.67 -6.64
N ARG A 228 -4.70 -5.45 -7.28
CA ARG A 228 -5.13 -6.12 -8.52
C ARG A 228 -5.43 -5.10 -9.61
N GLY A 229 -4.38 -4.55 -10.18
CA GLY A 229 -4.42 -3.67 -11.36
C GLY A 229 -5.29 -2.42 -11.18
N THR A 230 -4.81 -1.39 -10.49
CA THR A 230 -5.56 -0.16 -10.23
C THR A 230 -4.68 0.98 -9.71
N THR A 231 -5.28 2.14 -9.62
CA THR A 231 -4.71 3.34 -9.00
C THR A 231 -5.14 3.45 -7.52
N VAL A 232 -4.20 3.73 -6.64
CA VAL A 232 -4.43 3.86 -5.19
C VAL A 232 -3.78 5.14 -4.67
N ALA A 233 -4.44 5.80 -3.73
CA ALA A 233 -3.82 6.80 -2.86
C ALA A 233 -3.93 6.35 -1.40
N GLY A 234 -2.92 6.68 -0.61
CA GLY A 234 -2.90 6.33 0.80
C GLY A 234 -2.11 7.33 1.64
N LYS A 235 -2.36 7.27 2.92
CA LYS A 235 -1.61 8.00 3.93
C LYS A 235 -1.18 7.02 5.01
N ALA A 236 0.13 6.82 5.14
CA ALA A 236 0.76 6.18 6.28
C ALA A 236 1.10 7.28 7.27
N ALA A 237 0.40 7.32 8.38
CA ALA A 237 0.56 8.34 9.41
C ALA A 237 1.04 7.68 10.70
N ALA A 238 1.55 8.53 11.56
CA ALA A 238 1.98 8.19 12.88
C ALA A 238 0.79 7.76 13.77
N GLU A 239 1.12 7.18 14.89
CA GLU A 239 0.20 6.75 15.95
C GLU A 239 -0.79 7.87 16.32
N GLY A 240 -2.05 7.51 16.54
CA GLY A 240 -3.11 8.47 16.86
C GLY A 240 -3.58 9.31 15.66
N SER A 241 -2.89 9.22 14.53
CA SER A 241 -3.26 9.89 13.29
C SER A 241 -4.03 8.95 12.36
N SER A 242 -4.89 9.52 11.56
CA SER A 242 -5.71 8.76 10.61
C SER A 242 -4.85 8.22 9.46
N ASN A 243 -4.68 6.92 9.39
CA ASN A 243 -4.24 6.23 8.18
C ASN A 243 -5.44 6.07 7.26
N SER A 244 -5.26 6.23 5.96
CA SER A 244 -6.34 6.10 4.98
C SER A 244 -5.84 5.48 3.70
N ILE A 245 -6.67 4.63 3.09
CA ILE A 245 -6.42 4.01 1.80
C ILE A 245 -7.64 4.22 0.93
N THR A 246 -7.44 4.74 -0.27
CA THR A 246 -8.48 5.02 -1.25
C THR A 246 -8.20 4.33 -2.56
N LEU A 247 -9.20 3.65 -3.09
CA LEU A 247 -9.21 3.11 -4.44
C LEU A 247 -9.61 4.20 -5.43
N LEU A 248 -8.76 4.48 -6.41
CA LEU A 248 -8.98 5.51 -7.42
C LEU A 248 -9.24 4.86 -8.79
N PRO A 249 -10.01 5.54 -9.67
CA PRO A 249 -10.12 5.09 -11.05
C PRO A 249 -8.78 5.27 -11.78
N ASP A 250 -8.51 4.39 -12.72
CA ASP A 250 -7.41 4.51 -13.66
C ASP A 250 -7.68 5.60 -14.70
N ALA A 251 -6.67 5.94 -15.50
CA ALA A 251 -6.79 7.02 -16.49
C ALA A 251 -7.84 6.73 -17.58
N ASP A 252 -8.12 5.47 -17.85
CA ASP A 252 -9.17 5.02 -18.79
C ASP A 252 -10.57 4.94 -18.15
N GLY A 253 -10.68 5.28 -16.86
CA GLY A 253 -11.90 5.21 -16.08
C GLY A 253 -12.19 3.82 -15.49
N GLY A 254 -11.37 2.82 -15.79
CA GLY A 254 -11.43 1.51 -15.18
C GLY A 254 -11.12 1.56 -13.69
N VAL A 255 -11.50 0.52 -12.98
CA VAL A 255 -11.19 0.34 -11.57
C VAL A 255 -10.89 -1.14 -11.33
N GLY A 256 -9.76 -1.41 -10.70
CA GLY A 256 -9.43 -2.75 -10.24
C GLY A 256 -9.96 -3.02 -8.84
N GLN A 257 -9.25 -3.84 -8.10
CA GLN A 257 -9.61 -4.22 -6.74
C GLN A 257 -8.40 -4.11 -5.82
N ILE A 258 -8.63 -3.73 -4.57
CA ILE A 258 -7.63 -3.83 -3.51
C ILE A 258 -8.20 -4.52 -2.28
N ALA A 259 -7.33 -5.22 -1.56
CA ALA A 259 -7.61 -5.83 -0.27
C ALA A 259 -6.72 -5.17 0.80
N VAL A 260 -7.32 -4.48 1.75
CA VAL A 260 -6.62 -3.85 2.89
C VAL A 260 -6.76 -4.75 4.09
N SER A 261 -5.64 -5.31 4.54
CA SER A 261 -5.58 -6.36 5.57
C SER A 261 -4.68 -5.96 6.73
N ASN A 262 -5.05 -6.34 7.94
CA ASN A 262 -4.20 -6.33 9.12
C ASN A 262 -4.47 -7.55 10.00
N SER A 263 -3.89 -7.62 11.20
CA SER A 263 -4.09 -8.75 12.11
C SER A 263 -5.53 -8.96 12.59
N ALA A 264 -6.41 -7.95 12.47
CA ALA A 264 -7.81 -8.02 12.88
C ALA A 264 -8.76 -8.44 11.75
N GLY A 265 -8.33 -8.31 10.47
CA GLY A 265 -9.14 -8.72 9.32
C GLY A 265 -8.86 -7.94 8.05
N THR A 266 -9.74 -8.10 7.07
CA THR A 266 -9.59 -7.57 5.71
C THR A 266 -10.83 -6.80 5.27
N GLN A 267 -10.62 -5.67 4.58
CA GLN A 267 -11.63 -4.96 3.81
C GLN A 267 -11.27 -4.99 2.33
N VAL A 268 -12.22 -5.32 1.46
CA VAL A 268 -12.04 -5.34 0.01
C VAL A 268 -12.73 -4.12 -0.60
N MET A 269 -12.06 -3.44 -1.51
CA MET A 269 -12.59 -2.28 -2.23
C MET A 269 -12.51 -2.52 -3.73
N SER A 270 -13.63 -2.27 -4.44
CA SER A 270 -13.78 -2.45 -5.89
C SER A 270 -14.62 -1.36 -6.56
N ILE A 271 -15.02 -0.35 -5.80
CA ILE A 271 -15.79 0.80 -6.30
C ILE A 271 -14.91 2.05 -6.25
N PRO A 272 -14.91 2.90 -7.30
CA PRO A 272 -14.09 4.11 -7.33
C PRO A 272 -14.35 4.99 -6.11
N PHE A 273 -13.28 5.59 -5.58
CA PHE A 273 -13.30 6.51 -4.44
C PHE A 273 -13.70 5.88 -3.10
N GLN A 274 -13.88 4.54 -3.05
CA GLN A 274 -13.96 3.87 -1.76
C GLN A 274 -12.71 4.14 -0.95
N THR A 275 -12.91 4.50 0.31
CA THR A 275 -11.86 4.82 1.26
C THR A 275 -12.12 4.06 2.55
N THR A 276 -11.11 3.38 3.05
CA THR A 276 -11.07 2.83 4.41
C THR A 276 -10.10 3.62 5.27
N THR A 277 -10.37 3.70 6.56
CA THR A 277 -9.48 4.30 7.56
C THR A 277 -9.05 3.27 8.57
N LEU A 278 -7.84 3.46 9.09
CA LEU A 278 -7.22 2.56 10.06
C LEU A 278 -6.60 3.37 11.18
N SER A 279 -6.86 2.97 12.40
CA SER A 279 -6.27 3.58 13.61
C SER A 279 -5.16 2.72 14.21
N SER A 280 -5.12 1.42 13.88
CA SER A 280 -4.17 0.47 14.46
C SER A 280 -3.99 -0.76 13.57
N ALA A 281 -2.84 -1.42 13.70
CA ALA A 281 -2.56 -2.73 13.09
C ALA A 281 -3.41 -3.87 13.66
N PHE A 282 -4.08 -3.65 14.79
CA PHE A 282 -4.85 -4.65 15.55
C PHE A 282 -6.35 -4.38 15.63
N THR A 283 -6.82 -3.32 14.98
CA THR A 283 -8.25 -3.00 14.83
C THR A 283 -8.68 -3.23 13.39
N LEU A 284 -9.86 -3.83 13.21
CA LEU A 284 -10.40 -4.08 11.87
C LEU A 284 -10.43 -2.75 11.07
N PRO A 285 -9.94 -2.75 9.82
CA PRO A 285 -10.10 -1.59 8.95
C PRO A 285 -11.57 -1.16 8.85
N ALA A 286 -11.84 0.13 8.89
CA ALA A 286 -13.21 0.65 8.82
C ALA A 286 -13.92 0.18 7.53
N VAL A 287 -15.25 0.03 7.60
CA VAL A 287 -16.04 -0.30 6.41
C VAL A 287 -15.81 0.78 5.35
N PRO A 288 -15.43 0.40 4.11
CA PRO A 288 -15.15 1.37 3.07
C PRO A 288 -16.34 2.25 2.72
N VAL A 289 -16.10 3.56 2.63
CA VAL A 289 -17.10 4.56 2.21
C VAL A 289 -16.60 5.31 0.98
N VAL A 290 -17.52 5.70 0.10
CA VAL A 290 -17.18 6.51 -1.07
C VAL A 290 -17.05 7.96 -0.64
N LEU A 291 -15.88 8.56 -0.85
CA LEU A 291 -15.60 9.96 -0.50
C LEU A 291 -15.70 10.87 -1.72
N PRO A 292 -16.27 12.08 -1.54
CA PRO A 292 -16.30 13.10 -2.59
C PRO A 292 -14.90 13.69 -2.85
N SER A 293 -14.69 14.21 -4.05
CA SER A 293 -13.38 14.69 -4.53
C SER A 293 -12.73 15.75 -3.64
N ASN A 294 -13.51 16.63 -3.02
CA ASN A 294 -13.00 17.66 -2.09
C ASN A 294 -12.38 17.05 -0.82
N GLN A 295 -12.97 15.98 -0.28
CA GLN A 295 -12.41 15.28 0.87
C GLN A 295 -11.12 14.52 0.49
N LEU A 296 -11.09 13.91 -0.69
CA LEU A 296 -9.89 13.26 -1.20
C LEU A 296 -8.73 14.25 -1.42
N GLN A 297 -9.04 15.46 -1.86
CA GLN A 297 -8.04 16.52 -2.01
C GLN A 297 -7.47 16.96 -0.65
N ASN A 298 -8.31 17.04 0.38
CA ASN A 298 -7.86 17.34 1.74
C ASN A 298 -6.99 16.22 2.34
N LEU A 299 -7.29 14.95 2.03
CA LEU A 299 -6.52 13.80 2.54
C LEU A 299 -5.14 13.66 1.88
N TYR A 300 -5.08 13.86 0.57
CA TYR A 300 -3.91 13.49 -0.24
C TYR A 300 -3.23 14.69 -0.93
N GLY A 301 -3.80 15.90 -0.84
CA GLY A 301 -3.23 17.10 -1.43
C GLY A 301 -2.94 16.96 -2.93
N ASN A 302 -1.80 17.49 -3.35
CA ASN A 302 -1.40 17.51 -4.75
C ASN A 302 -0.61 16.25 -5.20
N ILE A 303 -0.55 15.18 -4.38
CA ILE A 303 0.25 13.99 -4.73
C ILE A 303 -0.18 13.36 -6.07
N LYS A 304 -1.44 13.52 -6.46
CA LYS A 304 -1.93 13.10 -7.78
C LYS A 304 -1.20 13.75 -8.94
N THR A 305 -0.67 14.96 -8.74
CA THR A 305 0.09 15.70 -9.77
C THR A 305 1.46 15.05 -10.03
N SER A 306 2.00 14.32 -9.05
CA SER A 306 3.25 13.59 -9.19
C SER A 306 3.09 12.28 -9.97
N LEU A 307 1.87 11.76 -10.05
CA LEU A 307 1.49 10.72 -11.00
C LEU A 307 1.09 11.42 -12.30
N SER A 308 1.52 10.89 -13.44
CA SER A 308 1.16 11.42 -14.77
C SER A 308 -0.31 11.10 -15.14
N VAL A 309 -1.22 11.08 -14.17
CA VAL A 309 -2.64 10.83 -14.39
C VAL A 309 -3.34 12.13 -14.69
N THR A 310 -3.53 12.40 -15.96
CA THR A 310 -4.40 13.49 -16.42
C THR A 310 -5.85 13.10 -16.17
N THR A 311 -6.40 13.51 -15.05
CA THR A 311 -7.86 13.46 -14.86
C THR A 311 -8.47 14.55 -15.74
N THR A 312 -8.94 14.20 -16.92
CA THR A 312 -9.80 15.09 -17.69
C THR A 312 -11.11 15.22 -16.91
N PRO A 313 -11.51 16.42 -16.46
CA PRO A 313 -12.79 16.58 -15.80
C PRO A 313 -13.88 16.28 -16.86
N THR A 314 -14.75 15.31 -16.56
CA THR A 314 -15.98 15.10 -17.33
C THR A 314 -16.75 16.41 -17.32
N PRO A 315 -17.12 16.98 -18.47
CA PRO A 315 -17.91 18.20 -18.49
C PRO A 315 -19.25 17.91 -17.83
N THR A 316 -19.51 18.58 -16.72
CA THR A 316 -20.83 18.65 -16.09
C THR A 316 -21.75 19.31 -17.10
N THR A 317 -22.64 18.54 -17.71
CA THR A 317 -23.75 19.06 -18.46
C THR A 317 -24.65 19.83 -17.48
N THR A 318 -24.53 21.13 -17.50
CA THR A 318 -25.49 22.03 -16.89
C THR A 318 -26.82 21.82 -17.58
N PRO A 319 -27.92 21.59 -16.87
CA PRO A 319 -29.25 21.65 -17.48
C PRO A 319 -29.46 23.05 -18.01
N GLU A 320 -29.69 23.21 -19.30
CA GLU A 320 -30.17 24.46 -19.87
C GLU A 320 -31.50 24.81 -19.21
N GLU A 321 -31.50 25.90 -18.50
CA GLU A 321 -32.72 26.62 -18.10
C GLU A 321 -33.45 27.07 -19.37
N GLN A 322 -34.59 26.47 -19.66
CA GLN A 322 -35.53 27.01 -20.64
C GLN A 322 -36.09 28.31 -20.08
N SER A 323 -35.57 29.43 -20.54
CA SER A 323 -36.21 30.74 -20.39
C SER A 323 -37.43 30.81 -21.30
N ASN A 324 -38.60 30.74 -20.70
CA ASN A 324 -39.85 31.18 -21.32
C ASN A 324 -39.78 32.71 -21.48
N ASP A 325 -39.61 33.18 -22.70
CA ASP A 325 -39.96 34.56 -23.07
C ASP A 325 -41.21 34.53 -23.91
N ALA A 326 -42.28 35.10 -23.34
CA ALA A 326 -43.57 35.30 -23.97
C ALA A 326 -43.62 36.74 -24.51
N GLY A 327 -43.73 36.85 -25.80
CA GLY A 327 -44.08 38.12 -26.43
C GLY A 327 -44.96 37.89 -27.66
N PRO A 328 -45.97 38.71 -27.88
CA PRO A 328 -47.17 38.35 -28.66
C PRO A 328 -47.12 38.86 -30.10
N SER A 329 -48.04 38.30 -30.85
CA SER A 329 -48.85 38.92 -31.93
C SER A 329 -48.71 38.37 -33.35
N ASP A 330 -49.83 38.00 -33.78
CA ASP A 330 -50.57 38.28 -34.98
C ASP A 330 -50.36 37.45 -36.26
N ASN A 331 -51.38 36.75 -36.54
CA ASN A 331 -52.26 36.87 -37.68
C ASN A 331 -52.21 35.85 -38.84
N GLU A 332 -53.36 35.20 -39.00
CA GLU A 332 -54.07 34.82 -40.23
C GLU A 332 -53.51 33.75 -41.19
N GLY A 333 -54.33 32.81 -41.39
CA GLY A 333 -54.43 32.19 -42.70
C GLY A 333 -54.75 30.70 -42.78
N ALA A 334 -56.03 30.40 -42.66
CA ALA A 334 -56.87 29.49 -43.48
C ALA A 334 -56.33 28.09 -43.91
N ALA A 335 -57.16 27.12 -43.54
CA ALA A 335 -57.77 26.06 -44.38
C ALA A 335 -57.00 24.79 -44.69
N GLU A 336 -57.54 23.75 -44.26
CA GLU A 336 -58.32 22.68 -44.94
C GLU A 336 -57.67 21.29 -44.98
N ALA A 337 -58.49 20.36 -44.51
CA ALA A 337 -58.66 18.95 -44.93
C ALA A 337 -57.79 17.83 -44.31
N ALA A 338 -58.44 17.10 -43.45
CA ALA A 338 -58.25 15.65 -43.22
C ALA A 338 -58.84 14.87 -44.45
N PRO A 339 -58.78 13.55 -44.55
CA PRO A 339 -58.64 12.49 -43.54
C PRO A 339 -57.90 11.22 -44.00
N GLY A 340 -57.80 10.27 -43.08
CA GLY A 340 -57.97 8.83 -43.40
C GLY A 340 -56.74 7.92 -43.39
N GLY A 341 -56.81 6.89 -42.61
CA GLY A 341 -55.99 5.70 -42.80
C GLY A 341 -55.84 4.84 -41.51
N GLU A 342 -56.88 4.05 -41.29
CA GLU A 342 -56.91 2.93 -40.34
C GLU A 342 -55.98 1.82 -40.78
N GLY A 343 -55.44 1.06 -39.82
CA GLY A 343 -54.66 -0.13 -40.07
C GLY A 343 -54.39 -0.90 -38.78
N GLU A 344 -55.35 -1.71 -38.43
CA GLU A 344 -55.29 -2.77 -37.40
C GLU A 344 -54.33 -3.90 -37.79
N GLY A 345 -53.86 -4.64 -36.81
CA GLY A 345 -53.16 -5.93 -36.94
C GLY A 345 -52.41 -6.25 -35.66
N GLU A 346 -53.00 -6.80 -34.67
CA GLU A 346 -53.09 -8.16 -34.15
C GLU A 346 -51.94 -9.07 -34.64
N GLU A 347 -51.17 -9.70 -33.78
CA GLU A 347 -51.32 -10.93 -33.03
C GLU A 347 -50.00 -11.33 -32.29
N ALA A 348 -50.11 -11.77 -31.05
CA ALA A 348 -49.19 -12.61 -30.32
C ALA A 348 -49.57 -14.11 -30.60
N PRO A 349 -49.00 -15.10 -29.91
CA PRO A 349 -47.69 -15.46 -29.33
C PRO A 349 -47.18 -16.83 -29.86
N VAL A 350 -45.98 -17.25 -29.51
CA VAL A 350 -45.66 -18.71 -29.52
C VAL A 350 -44.70 -19.02 -28.35
N GLU A 351 -45.21 -19.85 -27.49
CA GLU A 351 -44.51 -20.61 -26.49
C GLU A 351 -43.62 -21.68 -27.11
N GLY A 352 -42.54 -22.02 -26.46
CA GLY A 352 -41.67 -23.14 -26.81
C GLY A 352 -41.01 -23.69 -25.57
N GLU A 353 -41.67 -24.64 -24.96
CA GLU A 353 -41.14 -25.54 -23.93
C GLU A 353 -40.13 -26.50 -24.56
N GLY A 354 -39.10 -26.80 -23.79
CA GLY A 354 -38.11 -27.82 -24.15
C GLY A 354 -37.50 -28.41 -22.90
N GLU A 355 -38.17 -29.40 -22.34
CA GLU A 355 -37.66 -30.29 -21.30
C GLU A 355 -36.54 -31.15 -21.86
N GLY A 356 -35.53 -31.43 -21.06
CA GLY A 356 -34.48 -32.37 -21.34
C GLY A 356 -33.86 -32.88 -20.05
N GLU A 357 -34.50 -33.90 -19.49
CA GLU A 357 -33.96 -34.74 -18.43
C GLU A 357 -32.79 -35.58 -18.94
N GLY A 358 -31.82 -35.82 -18.10
CA GLY A 358 -30.72 -36.75 -18.38
C GLY A 358 -29.98 -37.08 -17.09
N GLU A 359 -30.48 -38.09 -16.39
CA GLU A 359 -29.84 -38.87 -15.33
C GLU A 359 -28.50 -39.47 -15.83
N GLU A 360 -27.50 -39.61 -15.03
CA GLU A 360 -27.08 -40.81 -14.27
C GLU A 360 -25.67 -40.60 -13.61
N ALA A 361 -25.59 -40.88 -12.33
CA ALA A 361 -24.41 -41.25 -11.55
C ALA A 361 -24.22 -42.79 -11.64
N PRO A 362 -23.30 -43.44 -10.89
CA PRO A 362 -21.92 -43.17 -10.44
C PRO A 362 -20.99 -44.37 -10.84
N VAL A 363 -19.69 -44.23 -10.64
CA VAL A 363 -18.82 -45.43 -10.55
C VAL A 363 -17.83 -45.23 -9.40
N GLU A 364 -18.03 -46.00 -8.38
CA GLU A 364 -17.07 -46.35 -7.35
C GLU A 364 -15.90 -47.12 -7.93
N GLY A 365 -14.73 -46.90 -7.45
CA GLY A 365 -13.53 -47.67 -7.73
C GLY A 365 -12.66 -47.74 -6.49
N GLU A 366 -12.92 -48.73 -5.64
CA GLU A 366 -12.03 -49.20 -4.61
C GLU A 366 -10.80 -49.82 -5.25
N GLY A 367 -9.65 -49.55 -4.66
CA GLY A 367 -8.39 -50.21 -4.98
C GLY A 367 -7.51 -50.30 -3.73
N GLU A 368 -7.72 -51.35 -2.99
CA GLU A 368 -6.81 -51.84 -1.93
C GLU A 368 -5.53 -52.42 -2.53
N GLY A 369 -4.49 -52.40 -1.72
CA GLY A 369 -3.29 -53.23 -1.85
C GLY A 369 -2.02 -52.39 -1.77
N ASP A 370 -1.01 -52.69 -1.06
CA ASP A 370 -0.60 -53.88 -0.29
C ASP A 370 0.66 -53.50 0.49
N GLU A 371 0.84 -54.18 1.56
CA GLU A 371 1.95 -54.08 2.51
C GLU A 371 3.30 -54.55 1.90
N GLY A 372 4.37 -54.11 2.54
CA GLY A 372 5.60 -54.88 2.57
C GLY A 372 6.79 -54.15 3.11
N PRO A 373 7.47 -54.68 4.15
CA PRO A 373 8.57 -54.05 4.84
C PRO A 373 9.92 -54.51 4.32
N GLY A 374 10.97 -53.79 4.63
CA GLY A 374 12.31 -54.28 4.38
C GLY A 374 13.45 -53.29 4.56
N GLU A 375 14.13 -53.46 5.71
CA GLU A 375 15.51 -53.15 6.07
C GLU A 375 15.97 -51.68 6.15
#